data_60e75e52851e850e77a6f3b7321e5348
#
_entry.id   60e75e52851e850e77a6f3b7321e5348
#
_cell.length_a   1.000
_cell.length_b   1.000
_cell.length_c   1.000
_cell.angle_alpha   90.00
_cell.angle_beta   90.00
_cell.angle_gamma   90.00
#
_symmetry.space_group_name_H-M   'P 1'
#
loop_
_entity.id
_entity.type
_entity.pdbx_description
1 polymer ?
#
loop_
_entity_poly.entity_id
_entity_poly.type
_entity_poly.pdbx_seq_one_letter_code
_entity_poly.pdbx_strand_id
1 'polypeptide(L)' 'MALLQVAQNEGLVPTDEEITKNLQERADRTKKTLEEVKASANIPAMQRSEAIRRAADWVIEHSTIKEK' A
#
# COMPACT_ATOMS: atom_id res chain seq x y z
N MET A 1 -19.14 3.74 -2.38
CA MET A 1 -17.93 4.00 -3.15
C MET A 1 -16.82 3.09 -2.68
N ALA A 2 -16.12 2.48 -3.60
CA ALA A 2 -15.07 1.54 -3.21
C ALA A 2 -13.76 2.28 -3.03
N LEU A 3 -13.05 1.97 -1.95
CA LEU A 3 -11.77 2.63 -1.68
C LEU A 3 -10.75 2.33 -2.76
N LEU A 4 -10.80 1.14 -3.32
CA LEU A 4 -9.88 0.79 -4.39
C LEU A 4 -10.10 1.68 -5.62
N GLN A 5 -11.35 1.99 -5.90
CA GLN A 5 -11.68 2.88 -7.00
C GLN A 5 -11.09 4.26 -6.75
N VAL A 6 -11.20 4.75 -5.52
CA VAL A 6 -10.63 6.05 -5.16
C VAL A 6 -9.11 6.01 -5.35
N ALA A 7 -8.49 4.92 -4.90
CA ALA A 7 -7.05 4.79 -5.04
C ALA A 7 -6.63 4.84 -6.51
N GLN A 8 -7.36 4.15 -7.36
CA GLN A 8 -7.03 4.14 -8.78
C GLN A 8 -7.22 5.52 -9.40
N ASN A 9 -8.29 6.21 -9.04
CA ASN A 9 -8.58 7.51 -9.60
C ASN A 9 -7.58 8.57 -9.14
N GLU A 10 -7.11 8.45 -7.91
CA GLU A 10 -6.20 9.45 -7.36
C GLU A 10 -4.73 9.04 -7.45
N GLY A 11 -4.46 7.94 -8.11
CA GLY A 11 -3.07 7.50 -8.25
C GLY A 11 -2.43 7.09 -6.95
N LEU A 12 -3.22 6.52 -6.05
CA LEU A 12 -2.71 6.10 -4.76
C LEU A 12 -2.22 4.66 -4.74
N VAL A 13 -2.40 3.95 -5.84
CA VAL A 13 -1.95 2.57 -5.92
C VAL A 13 -0.43 2.56 -5.97
N PRO A 14 0.24 1.81 -5.08
CA PRO A 14 1.69 1.81 -5.08
C PRO A 14 2.26 1.17 -6.33
N THR A 15 3.42 1.66 -6.74
CA THR A 15 4.10 1.10 -7.90
C THR A 15 4.89 -0.12 -7.48
N ASP A 16 5.37 -0.87 -8.48
CA ASP A 16 6.20 -2.04 -8.20
C ASP A 16 7.44 -1.64 -7.42
N GLU A 17 7.98 -0.48 -7.70
CA GLU A 17 9.14 0.00 -6.99
C GLU A 17 8.87 0.19 -5.51
N GLU A 18 7.72 0.74 -5.20
CA GLU A 18 7.35 0.96 -3.81
C GLU A 18 7.15 -0.37 -3.10
N ILE A 19 6.52 -1.30 -3.77
CA ILE A 19 6.32 -2.63 -3.20
C ILE A 19 7.68 -3.31 -2.96
N THR A 20 8.57 -3.20 -3.94
CA THR A 20 9.89 -3.79 -3.80
C THR A 20 10.64 -3.18 -2.61
N LYS A 21 10.51 -1.87 -2.45
CA LYS A 21 11.13 -1.20 -1.32
C LYS A 21 10.61 -1.72 0.00
N ASN A 22 9.31 -1.88 0.10
CA ASN A 22 8.70 -2.41 1.31
C ASN A 22 9.19 -3.83 1.60
N LEU A 23 9.29 -4.63 0.55
CA LEU A 23 9.79 -6.00 0.72
C LEU A 23 11.24 -6.01 1.14
N GLN A 24 12.02 -5.08 0.61
CA GLN A 24 13.43 -4.96 0.98
C GLN A 24 13.56 -4.65 2.47
N GLU A 25 12.77 -3.70 2.93
CA GLU A 25 12.80 -3.35 4.35
C GLU A 25 12.38 -4.52 5.21
N ARG A 26 11.37 -5.24 4.77
CA ARG A 26 10.90 -6.41 5.50
C ARG A 26 11.99 -7.49 5.53
N ALA A 27 12.67 -7.68 4.41
CA ALA A 27 13.75 -8.67 4.34
C ALA A 27 14.86 -8.30 5.32
N ASP A 28 15.23 -7.03 5.36
CA ASP A 28 16.24 -6.56 6.29
C ASP A 28 15.81 -6.79 7.72
N ARG A 29 14.56 -6.47 8.02
CA ARG A 29 14.08 -6.59 9.38
C ARG A 29 14.03 -8.04 9.85
N THR A 30 13.66 -8.95 8.96
CA THR A 30 13.55 -10.36 9.30
C THR A 30 14.80 -11.14 8.97
N LYS A 31 15.81 -10.47 8.43
CA LYS A 31 17.08 -11.11 8.07
C LYS A 31 16.89 -12.21 7.03
N LYS A 32 16.01 -11.95 6.09
CA LYS A 32 15.77 -12.86 4.98
C LYS A 32 16.19 -12.18 3.70
N THR A 33 16.31 -12.98 2.64
CA THR A 33 16.65 -12.39 1.36
C THR A 33 15.41 -11.78 0.73
N LEU A 34 15.63 -10.83 -0.16
CA LEU A 34 14.52 -10.21 -0.86
C LEU A 34 13.73 -11.25 -1.65
N GLU A 35 14.43 -12.19 -2.24
CA GLU A 35 13.77 -13.23 -3.01
C GLU A 35 12.86 -14.09 -2.16
N GLU A 36 13.30 -14.41 -0.96
CA GLU A 36 12.47 -15.18 -0.05
C GLU A 36 11.20 -14.43 0.32
N VAL A 37 11.35 -13.16 0.62
CA VAL A 37 10.22 -12.34 0.98
C VAL A 37 9.27 -12.21 -0.19
N LYS A 38 9.80 -12.00 -1.39
CA LYS A 38 8.97 -11.90 -2.57
C LYS A 38 8.24 -13.19 -2.86
N ALA A 39 8.90 -14.31 -2.65
CA ALA A 39 8.29 -15.61 -2.92
C ALA A 39 7.10 -15.88 -1.98
N SER A 40 7.21 -15.43 -0.73
CA SER A 40 6.12 -15.64 0.19
C SER A 40 5.10 -14.51 0.17
N ALA A 41 5.37 -13.41 -0.50
CA ALA A 41 4.45 -12.29 -0.53
C ALA A 41 3.55 -12.39 -1.75
N ASN A 42 2.31 -11.98 -1.58
CA ASN A 42 1.38 -11.89 -2.69
C ASN A 42 1.39 -10.44 -3.13
N ILE A 43 2.18 -10.13 -4.15
CA ILE A 43 2.38 -8.76 -4.58
C ILE A 43 1.06 -8.07 -4.96
N PRO A 44 0.20 -8.69 -5.78
CA PRO A 44 -1.08 -8.03 -6.10
C PRO A 44 -1.93 -7.76 -4.86
N ALA A 45 -1.92 -8.68 -3.90
CA ALA A 45 -2.68 -8.46 -2.68
C ALA A 45 -2.08 -7.35 -1.85
N MET A 46 -0.75 -7.25 -1.82
CA MET A 46 -0.08 -6.17 -1.12
C MET A 46 -0.39 -4.82 -1.76
N GLN A 47 -0.38 -4.77 -3.08
CA GLN A 47 -0.71 -3.52 -3.78
C GLN A 47 -2.14 -3.09 -3.47
N ARG A 48 -3.05 -4.03 -3.46
CA ARG A 48 -4.45 -3.73 -3.17
C ARG A 48 -4.62 -3.24 -1.73
N SER A 49 -4.01 -3.93 -0.79
CA SER A 49 -4.09 -3.54 0.61
C SER A 49 -3.53 -2.15 0.84
N GLU A 50 -2.38 -1.90 0.25
CA GLU A 50 -1.74 -0.61 0.39
C GLU A 50 -2.57 0.49 -0.27
N ALA A 51 -3.15 0.19 -1.42
CA ALA A 51 -3.99 1.15 -2.12
C ALA A 51 -5.21 1.51 -1.28
N ILE A 52 -5.84 0.51 -0.68
CA ILE A 52 -7.01 0.75 0.14
C ILE A 52 -6.63 1.59 1.36
N ARG A 53 -5.49 1.28 1.96
CA ARG A 53 -5.04 2.02 3.13
C ARG A 53 -4.78 3.48 2.78
N ARG A 54 -4.10 3.72 1.66
CA ARG A 54 -3.83 5.08 1.22
C ARG A 54 -5.11 5.83 0.86
N ALA A 55 -6.05 5.11 0.25
CA ALA A 55 -7.33 5.72 -0.09
C ALA A 55 -8.09 6.11 1.16
N ALA A 56 -8.04 5.27 2.19
CA ALA A 56 -8.71 5.59 3.44
C ALA A 56 -8.11 6.83 4.08
N ASP A 57 -6.78 6.92 4.07
CA ASP A 57 -6.11 8.10 4.60
C ASP A 57 -6.46 9.34 3.78
N TRP A 58 -6.51 9.19 2.46
CA TRP A 58 -6.85 10.29 1.58
C TRP A 58 -8.26 10.81 1.88
N VAL A 59 -9.20 9.89 2.06
CA VAL A 59 -10.58 10.27 2.36
C VAL A 59 -10.66 10.99 3.71
N ILE A 60 -9.94 10.49 4.69
CA ILE A 60 -9.93 11.11 6.00
C ILE A 60 -9.37 12.52 5.91
N GLU A 61 -8.29 12.68 5.19
CA GLU A 61 -7.68 14.00 5.04
C GLU A 61 -8.60 14.97 4.33
N HIS A 62 -9.27 14.52 3.28
CA HIS A 62 -10.09 15.40 2.49
C HIS A 62 -11.52 15.52 2.99
N SER A 63 -11.92 14.69 3.89
CA SER A 63 -13.22 14.80 4.47
C SER A 63 -13.26 15.86 5.48
N THR A 64 -12.26 16.14 6.13
CA THR A 64 -12.20 17.21 6.96
C THR A 64 -13.35 17.59 7.68
N ILE A 65 -13.83 16.86 8.37
CA ILE A 65 -14.90 17.27 9.04
C ILE A 65 -14.46 17.85 10.23
N LYS A 66 -14.44 18.90 10.40
CA LYS A 66 -14.01 19.47 11.44
C LYS A 66 -14.91 19.66 12.30
N GLU A 67 -15.20 19.20 13.11
CA GLU A 67 -15.99 19.35 13.97
C GLU A 67 -15.60 19.94 14.94
N LYS A 68 -15.66 20.44 15.35
CA LYS A 68 -15.28 21.01 16.21
C LYS A 68 -15.65 21.10 16.79
#